data_1e82cceb1ebfb9fcafdb75b6590bbc02
#
_entry.id   1e82cceb1ebfb9fcafdb75b6590bbc02
#
_cell.length_a   1.000
_cell.length_b   1.000
_cell.length_c   1.000
_cell.angle_alpha   90.00
_cell.angle_beta   90.00
_cell.angle_gamma   90.00
#
_symmetry.space_group_name_H-M   'P 1'
#
loop_
_entity.id
_entity.type
_entity.pdbx_description
1 polymer ?
#
loop_
_entity_poly.entity_id
_entity_poly.type
_entity_poly.pdbx_seq_one_letter_code
_entity_poly.pdbx_strand_id
1 'polypeptide(L)'
;EQMYIKVANGEAYDVLIPSDYMIERLKQEKLIQPLDQDKITCLEDINDSVKNLSYDPNNEYSVPYFWGSVGIVYDKTKVSEKDLKEQGFNIFLNQKYKGDIYLYDSERDSFMMALKALGYSMNTDNEKELAEAYNWLLECVNTMSPEIVTDEIIDNMAQARKALGLIYSGDATYVMSENENIGY
;
A
#
# COMPACT_ATOMS: atom_id res chain seq x y z
N GLU A 1 -11.87 -3.65 -3.07
CA GLU A 1 -13.20 -3.96 -2.50
C GLU A 1 -14.30 -3.93 -3.58
N GLN A 2 -14.49 -2.85 -4.34
CA GLN A 2 -15.55 -2.75 -5.35
C GLN A 2 -15.50 -3.87 -6.41
N MET A 3 -14.29 -4.20 -6.91
CA MET A 3 -14.10 -5.32 -7.84
C MET A 3 -14.58 -6.64 -7.21
N TYR A 4 -14.18 -6.91 -5.97
CA TYR A 4 -14.60 -8.12 -5.26
C TYR A 4 -16.13 -8.22 -5.16
N ILE A 5 -16.81 -7.14 -4.78
CA ILE A 5 -18.28 -7.12 -4.67
C ILE A 5 -18.93 -7.47 -6.01
N LYS A 6 -18.43 -6.97 -7.12
CA LYS A 6 -18.95 -7.27 -8.46
C LYS A 6 -18.76 -8.74 -8.82
N VAL A 7 -17.56 -9.28 -8.62
CA VAL A 7 -17.26 -10.70 -8.86
C VAL A 7 -18.12 -11.61 -7.99
N ALA A 8 -18.23 -11.31 -6.70
CA ALA A 8 -19.06 -12.09 -5.77
C ALA A 8 -20.56 -12.06 -6.13
N ASN A 9 -21.03 -10.99 -6.79
CA ASN A 9 -22.39 -10.89 -7.32
C ASN A 9 -22.55 -11.50 -8.72
N GLY A 10 -21.54 -12.18 -9.26
CA GLY A 10 -21.62 -12.93 -10.52
C GLY A 10 -21.31 -12.10 -11.76
N GLU A 11 -20.74 -10.91 -11.63
CA GLU A 11 -20.23 -10.16 -12.80
C GLU A 11 -19.01 -10.89 -13.35
N ALA A 12 -19.03 -11.20 -14.65
CA ALA A 12 -17.98 -11.98 -15.33
C ALA A 12 -16.84 -11.08 -15.81
N TYR A 13 -15.63 -11.53 -15.59
CA TYR A 13 -14.39 -10.91 -16.06
C TYR A 13 -13.47 -11.98 -16.66
N ASP A 14 -12.83 -11.66 -17.79
CA ASP A 14 -11.83 -12.53 -18.41
C ASP A 14 -10.50 -12.46 -17.64
N VAL A 15 -10.12 -11.28 -17.14
CA VAL A 15 -8.88 -11.03 -16.39
C VAL A 15 -9.16 -10.03 -15.25
N LEU A 16 -8.57 -10.31 -14.09
CA LEU A 16 -8.55 -9.41 -12.93
C LEU A 16 -7.10 -9.08 -12.58
N ILE A 17 -6.85 -7.85 -12.12
CA ILE A 17 -5.51 -7.41 -11.64
C ILE A 17 -5.65 -6.89 -10.20
N PRO A 18 -5.86 -7.77 -9.22
CA PRO A 18 -5.97 -7.42 -7.82
C PRO A 18 -4.64 -7.51 -7.08
N SER A 19 -4.62 -7.01 -5.85
CA SER A 19 -3.55 -7.26 -4.90
C SER A 19 -3.54 -8.72 -4.42
N ASP A 20 -2.41 -9.18 -3.90
CA ASP A 20 -2.14 -10.53 -3.41
C ASP A 20 -3.20 -11.04 -2.41
N TYR A 21 -3.54 -10.25 -1.41
CA TYR A 21 -4.57 -10.61 -0.41
C TYR A 21 -5.95 -10.83 -1.04
N MET A 22 -6.24 -10.14 -2.13
CA MET A 22 -7.51 -10.32 -2.82
C MET A 22 -7.49 -11.58 -3.71
N ILE A 23 -6.34 -11.95 -4.28
CA ILE A 23 -6.15 -13.23 -4.96
C ILE A 23 -6.41 -14.37 -3.98
N GLU A 24 -5.82 -14.30 -2.78
CA GLU A 24 -6.03 -15.31 -1.73
C GLU A 24 -7.51 -15.46 -1.39
N ARG A 25 -8.21 -14.36 -1.18
CA ARG A 25 -9.65 -14.34 -0.87
C ARG A 25 -10.49 -14.94 -2.01
N LEU A 26 -10.28 -14.47 -3.23
CA LEU A 26 -11.01 -14.97 -4.42
C LEU A 26 -10.79 -16.47 -4.63
N LYS A 27 -9.57 -16.97 -4.36
CA LYS A 27 -9.24 -18.39 -4.41
C LYS A 27 -9.96 -19.19 -3.32
N GLN A 28 -9.93 -18.73 -2.07
CA GLN A 28 -10.63 -19.37 -0.94
C GLN A 28 -12.13 -19.46 -1.16
N GLU A 29 -12.72 -18.42 -1.74
CA GLU A 29 -14.16 -18.36 -2.04
C GLU A 29 -14.52 -18.99 -3.40
N LYS A 30 -13.53 -19.55 -4.14
CA LYS A 30 -13.71 -20.20 -5.44
C LYS A 30 -14.35 -19.29 -6.50
N LEU A 31 -14.02 -18.02 -6.46
CA LEU A 31 -14.48 -17.00 -7.40
C LEU A 31 -13.55 -16.81 -8.60
N ILE A 32 -12.39 -17.44 -8.61
CA ILE A 32 -11.46 -17.52 -9.73
C ILE A 32 -11.13 -18.98 -10.02
N GLN A 33 -10.74 -19.26 -11.25
CA GLN A 33 -10.36 -20.59 -11.72
C GLN A 33 -8.85 -20.71 -11.87
N PRO A 34 -8.29 -21.94 -11.78
CA PRO A 34 -6.89 -22.18 -12.09
C PRO A 34 -6.53 -21.75 -13.50
N LEU A 35 -5.30 -21.30 -13.66
CA LEU A 35 -4.72 -20.95 -14.95
C LEU A 35 -4.32 -22.23 -15.71
N ASP A 36 -4.46 -22.21 -17.03
CA ASP A 36 -3.90 -23.24 -17.90
C ASP A 36 -2.39 -23.00 -18.05
N GLN A 37 -1.59 -23.69 -17.20
CA GLN A 37 -0.15 -23.51 -17.11
C GLN A 37 0.57 -23.75 -18.45
N ASP A 38 0.03 -24.62 -19.30
CA ASP A 38 0.61 -24.92 -20.63
C ASP A 38 0.52 -23.72 -21.59
N LYS A 39 -0.38 -22.78 -21.30
CA LYS A 39 -0.56 -21.54 -22.07
C LYS A 39 0.16 -20.33 -21.51
N ILE A 40 0.68 -20.42 -20.28
CA ILE A 40 1.36 -19.31 -19.60
C ILE A 40 2.88 -19.46 -19.80
N THR A 41 3.39 -18.99 -20.94
CA THR A 41 4.82 -19.10 -21.26
C THR A 41 5.72 -18.10 -20.57
N CYS A 42 5.16 -16.99 -20.04
CA CYS A 42 5.91 -15.92 -19.41
C CYS A 42 6.36 -16.20 -17.96
N LEU A 43 5.91 -17.29 -17.35
CA LEU A 43 6.29 -17.61 -15.96
C LEU A 43 7.80 -17.85 -15.80
N GLU A 44 8.48 -18.33 -16.84
CA GLU A 44 9.93 -18.54 -16.82
C GLU A 44 10.71 -17.23 -16.75
N ASP A 45 10.17 -16.15 -17.30
CA ASP A 45 10.79 -14.81 -17.36
C ASP A 45 10.58 -13.99 -16.07
N ILE A 46 9.69 -14.44 -15.18
CA ILE A 46 9.38 -13.72 -13.95
C ILE A 46 10.47 -13.98 -12.91
N ASN A 47 10.86 -12.93 -12.19
CA ASN A 47 11.86 -13.01 -11.12
C ASN A 47 11.40 -14.00 -10.03
N ASP A 48 12.29 -14.90 -9.63
CA ASP A 48 12.00 -15.94 -8.65
C ASP A 48 11.59 -15.40 -7.27
N SER A 49 12.02 -14.19 -6.92
CA SER A 49 11.66 -13.57 -5.64
C SER A 49 10.17 -13.22 -5.50
N VAL A 50 9.42 -13.18 -6.60
CA VAL A 50 7.98 -12.87 -6.63
C VAL A 50 7.12 -14.03 -7.09
N LYS A 51 7.73 -15.19 -7.35
CA LYS A 51 7.02 -16.45 -7.63
C LYS A 51 6.71 -17.23 -6.36
N ASN A 52 5.73 -18.10 -6.43
CA ASN A 52 5.42 -19.09 -5.39
C ASN A 52 5.22 -18.49 -3.99
N LEU A 53 4.64 -17.29 -3.93
CA LEU A 53 4.36 -16.61 -2.68
C LEU A 53 3.20 -17.27 -1.93
N SER A 54 3.09 -17.05 -0.63
CA SER A 54 2.16 -17.75 0.26
C SER A 54 0.69 -17.70 -0.16
N TYR A 55 0.26 -16.64 -0.81
CA TYR A 55 -1.11 -16.49 -1.31
C TYR A 55 -1.43 -17.40 -2.51
N ASP A 56 -0.40 -17.76 -3.30
CA ASP A 56 -0.52 -18.68 -4.44
C ASP A 56 0.80 -19.48 -4.64
N PRO A 57 1.08 -20.48 -3.79
CA PRO A 57 2.40 -21.14 -3.69
C PRO A 57 2.91 -21.82 -4.97
N ASN A 58 2.02 -22.13 -5.91
CA ASN A 58 2.38 -22.78 -7.17
C ASN A 58 2.13 -21.88 -8.40
N ASN A 59 1.79 -20.60 -8.19
CA ASN A 59 1.30 -19.72 -9.25
C ASN A 59 0.17 -20.37 -10.08
N GLU A 60 -0.70 -21.12 -9.41
CA GLU A 60 -1.78 -21.87 -10.03
C GLU A 60 -2.94 -20.97 -10.47
N TYR A 61 -3.16 -19.87 -9.75
CA TYR A 61 -4.30 -18.96 -9.96
C TYR A 61 -3.88 -17.58 -10.47
N SER A 62 -2.59 -17.25 -10.38
CA SER A 62 -2.12 -15.90 -10.68
C SER A 62 -0.74 -15.86 -11.32
N VAL A 63 -0.49 -14.79 -12.06
CA VAL A 63 0.82 -14.41 -12.61
C VAL A 63 1.22 -13.08 -11.99
N PRO A 64 2.40 -12.95 -11.35
CA PRO A 64 2.88 -11.67 -10.84
C PRO A 64 2.98 -10.62 -11.95
N TYR A 65 2.41 -9.44 -11.73
CA TYR A 65 2.40 -8.35 -12.70
C TYR A 65 3.26 -7.17 -12.23
N PHE A 66 2.95 -6.62 -11.06
CA PHE A 66 3.75 -5.61 -10.38
C PHE A 66 4.05 -6.04 -8.95
N TRP A 67 5.16 -5.53 -8.41
CA TRP A 67 5.49 -5.58 -7.01
C TRP A 67 6.10 -4.25 -6.58
N GLY A 68 6.02 -3.94 -5.31
CA GLY A 68 6.58 -2.71 -4.76
C GLY A 68 6.51 -2.69 -3.25
N SER A 69 6.99 -1.62 -2.67
CA SER A 69 6.85 -1.30 -1.26
C SER A 69 5.94 -0.09 -1.09
N VAL A 70 5.46 0.10 0.13
CA VAL A 70 4.76 1.32 0.56
C VAL A 70 5.67 2.05 1.53
N GLY A 71 5.83 3.35 1.35
CA GLY A 71 6.70 4.16 2.16
C GLY A 71 6.23 5.61 2.27
N ILE A 72 7.10 6.45 2.80
CA ILE A 72 6.83 7.86 3.05
C ILE A 72 7.41 8.70 1.91
N VAL A 73 6.54 9.32 1.10
CA VAL A 73 6.95 10.41 0.20
C VAL A 73 6.94 11.72 0.97
N TYR A 74 7.95 12.57 0.77
CA TYR A 74 8.08 13.82 1.51
C TYR A 74 8.75 14.93 0.72
N ASP A 75 8.39 16.17 1.04
CA ASP A 75 9.04 17.37 0.53
C ASP A 75 10.30 17.68 1.38
N LYS A 76 11.48 17.53 0.79
CA LYS A 76 12.80 17.78 1.44
C LYS A 76 12.95 19.21 1.96
N THR A 77 12.17 20.16 1.43
CA THR A 77 12.20 21.56 1.89
C THR A 77 11.43 21.77 3.19
N LYS A 78 10.49 20.87 3.52
CA LYS A 78 9.62 20.92 4.70
C LYS A 78 10.00 19.89 5.77
N VAL A 79 10.42 18.70 5.34
CA VAL A 79 10.70 17.55 6.19
C VAL A 79 12.18 17.20 6.14
N SER A 80 12.84 17.12 7.30
CA SER A 80 14.23 16.72 7.36
C SER A 80 14.39 15.19 7.33
N GLU A 81 15.43 14.69 6.65
CA GLU A 81 15.79 13.26 6.72
C GLU A 81 16.09 12.79 8.16
N LYS A 82 16.55 13.70 9.01
CA LYS A 82 16.77 13.38 10.44
C LYS A 82 15.46 13.02 11.12
N ASP A 83 14.42 13.86 10.94
CA ASP A 83 13.09 13.61 11.53
C ASP A 83 12.51 12.28 11.04
N LEU A 84 12.66 11.98 9.74
CA LEU A 84 12.21 10.70 9.16
C LEU A 84 12.93 9.50 9.78
N LYS A 85 14.25 9.55 9.88
CA LYS A 85 15.05 8.45 10.44
C LYS A 85 14.76 8.21 11.93
N GLU A 86 14.54 9.28 12.70
CA GLU A 86 14.28 9.19 14.14
C GLU A 86 12.85 8.73 14.45
N GLN A 87 11.87 9.16 13.66
CA GLN A 87 10.44 8.94 13.94
C GLN A 87 9.83 7.81 13.12
N GLY A 88 10.37 7.48 11.92
CA GLY A 88 9.76 6.54 11.02
C GLY A 88 8.30 6.91 10.74
N PHE A 89 7.39 5.95 10.78
CA PHE A 89 5.96 6.21 10.58
C PHE A 89 5.31 7.05 11.71
N ASN A 90 5.94 7.19 12.87
CA ASN A 90 5.43 8.09 13.91
C ASN A 90 5.50 9.57 13.52
N ILE A 91 6.20 9.92 12.43
CA ILE A 91 6.20 11.28 11.88
C ILE A 91 4.80 11.75 11.49
N PHE A 92 3.88 10.81 11.17
CA PHE A 92 2.48 11.12 10.88
C PHE A 92 1.68 11.64 12.09
N LEU A 93 2.21 11.51 13.31
CA LEU A 93 1.67 12.11 14.54
C LEU A 93 2.42 13.38 14.98
N ASN A 94 3.45 13.80 14.24
CA ASN A 94 4.21 14.98 14.57
C ASN A 94 3.41 16.25 14.29
N GLN A 95 3.04 16.97 15.34
CA GLN A 95 2.20 18.17 15.26
C GLN A 95 2.77 19.28 14.36
N LYS A 96 4.07 19.27 14.07
CA LYS A 96 4.71 20.16 13.09
C LYS A 96 4.07 20.06 11.71
N TYR A 97 3.54 18.88 11.34
CA TYR A 97 2.96 18.60 10.03
C TYR A 97 1.44 18.53 10.03
N LYS A 98 0.79 19.04 11.08
CA LYS A 98 -0.68 19.06 11.17
C LYS A 98 -1.32 19.77 9.97
N GLY A 99 -2.26 19.08 9.30
CA GLY A 99 -2.92 19.57 8.08
C GLY A 99 -2.07 19.50 6.80
N ASP A 100 -0.81 19.07 6.92
CA ASP A 100 0.16 19.00 5.80
C ASP A 100 0.57 17.56 5.47
N ILE A 101 -0.40 16.62 5.57
CA ILE A 101 -0.23 15.16 5.44
C ILE A 101 -1.26 14.59 4.47
N TYR A 102 -0.81 13.66 3.62
CA TYR A 102 -1.67 12.74 2.87
C TYR A 102 -1.68 11.34 3.49
N LEU A 103 -2.86 10.76 3.66
CA LEU A 103 -3.03 9.32 3.89
C LEU A 103 -3.62 8.67 2.65
N TYR A 104 -3.19 7.45 2.37
CA TYR A 104 -3.74 6.67 1.26
C TYR A 104 -5.08 6.04 1.66
N ASP A 105 -6.10 6.12 0.79
CA ASP A 105 -7.41 5.51 1.00
C ASP A 105 -7.35 3.99 0.81
N SER A 106 -6.64 3.35 1.72
CA SER A 106 -6.47 1.90 1.80
C SER A 106 -6.41 1.49 3.27
N GLU A 107 -7.35 0.66 3.68
CA GLU A 107 -7.40 0.11 5.05
C GLU A 107 -6.12 -0.65 5.39
N ARG A 108 -5.64 -1.51 4.46
CA ARG A 108 -4.44 -2.32 4.68
C ARG A 108 -3.17 -1.49 4.81
N ASP A 109 -2.99 -0.51 3.94
CA ASP A 109 -1.80 0.35 3.98
C ASP A 109 -1.80 1.26 5.20
N SER A 110 -2.98 1.74 5.60
CA SER A 110 -3.14 2.52 6.84
C SER A 110 -2.82 1.68 8.08
N PHE A 111 -3.34 0.45 8.17
CA PHE A 111 -3.01 -0.46 9.27
C PHE A 111 -1.53 -0.87 9.24
N MET A 112 -0.95 -1.16 8.07
CA MET A 112 0.47 -1.43 7.92
C MET A 112 1.31 -0.29 8.50
N MET A 113 1.00 0.96 8.14
CA MET A 113 1.70 2.15 8.65
C MET A 113 1.63 2.22 10.18
N ALA A 114 0.44 2.07 10.77
CA ALA A 114 0.25 2.11 12.21
C ALA A 114 0.97 0.97 12.94
N LEU A 115 0.86 -0.26 12.44
CA LEU A 115 1.54 -1.43 12.99
C LEU A 115 3.06 -1.24 12.96
N LYS A 116 3.60 -0.74 11.86
CA LYS A 116 5.05 -0.45 11.76
C LYS A 116 5.47 0.70 12.67
N ALA A 117 4.64 1.73 12.85
CA ALA A 117 4.89 2.81 13.80
C ALA A 117 4.98 2.30 15.26
N LEU A 118 4.18 1.29 15.58
CA LEU A 118 4.15 0.64 16.90
C LEU A 118 5.19 -0.50 17.05
N GLY A 119 5.93 -0.83 15.99
CA GLY A 119 6.95 -1.88 16.01
C GLY A 119 6.41 -3.30 15.83
N TYR A 120 5.17 -3.45 15.40
CA TYR A 120 4.52 -4.73 15.16
C TYR A 120 4.75 -5.26 13.74
N SER A 121 4.41 -6.55 13.53
CA SER A 121 4.34 -7.13 12.20
C SER A 121 3.17 -6.53 11.42
N MET A 122 3.39 -6.16 10.16
CA MET A 122 2.30 -5.72 9.28
C MET A 122 1.29 -6.85 8.95
N ASN A 123 1.67 -8.09 9.20
CA ASN A 123 0.85 -9.28 8.96
C ASN A 123 0.37 -9.92 10.28
N THR A 124 0.31 -9.15 11.37
CA THR A 124 -0.20 -9.66 12.64
C THR A 124 -1.69 -9.96 12.55
N ASP A 125 -2.12 -11.04 13.21
CA ASP A 125 -3.52 -11.41 13.48
C ASP A 125 -3.88 -11.23 14.96
N ASN A 126 -2.98 -10.65 15.74
CA ASN A 126 -3.18 -10.39 17.16
C ASN A 126 -4.17 -9.23 17.37
N GLU A 127 -5.35 -9.55 17.92
CA GLU A 127 -6.41 -8.57 18.13
C GLU A 127 -5.98 -7.36 18.99
N LYS A 128 -5.07 -7.54 19.95
CA LYS A 128 -4.56 -6.45 20.78
C LYS A 128 -3.69 -5.49 19.96
N GLU A 129 -2.78 -6.02 19.14
CA GLU A 129 -1.92 -5.21 18.26
C GLU A 129 -2.76 -4.46 17.22
N LEU A 130 -3.79 -5.12 16.67
CA LEU A 130 -4.73 -4.49 15.75
C LEU A 130 -5.54 -3.38 16.43
N ALA A 131 -5.98 -3.57 17.68
CA ALA A 131 -6.68 -2.54 18.44
C ALA A 131 -5.77 -1.34 18.76
N GLU A 132 -4.50 -1.57 19.06
CA GLU A 132 -3.51 -0.50 19.29
C GLU A 132 -3.23 0.28 17.99
N ALA A 133 -3.11 -0.41 16.85
CA ALA A 133 -2.95 0.21 15.54
C ALA A 133 -4.19 1.05 15.15
N TYR A 134 -5.39 0.55 15.42
CA TYR A 134 -6.62 1.31 15.22
C TYR A 134 -6.65 2.60 16.05
N ASN A 135 -6.29 2.53 17.32
CA ASN A 135 -6.22 3.71 18.20
C ASN A 135 -5.18 4.72 17.70
N TRP A 136 -4.02 4.26 17.21
CA TRP A 136 -3.01 5.10 16.59
C TRP A 136 -3.54 5.83 15.35
N LEU A 137 -4.29 5.13 14.49
CA LEU A 137 -4.95 5.72 13.31
C LEU A 137 -6.02 6.74 13.71
N LEU A 138 -6.84 6.43 14.71
CA LEU A 138 -7.82 7.38 15.24
C LEU A 138 -7.16 8.66 15.78
N GLU A 139 -6.04 8.53 16.50
CA GLU A 139 -5.26 9.68 16.95
C GLU A 139 -4.76 10.50 15.76
N CYS A 140 -4.19 9.84 14.73
CA CYS A 140 -3.72 10.51 13.53
C CYS A 140 -4.84 11.31 12.85
N VAL A 141 -5.98 10.69 12.59
CA VAL A 141 -7.12 11.36 11.93
C VAL A 141 -7.65 12.52 12.77
N ASN A 142 -7.83 12.31 14.08
CA ASN A 142 -8.45 13.32 14.96
C ASN A 142 -7.53 14.50 15.28
N THR A 143 -6.20 14.28 15.34
CA THR A 143 -5.26 15.31 15.79
C THR A 143 -4.50 15.97 14.65
N MET A 144 -4.23 15.24 13.57
CA MET A 144 -3.37 15.69 12.48
C MET A 144 -4.13 16.26 11.28
N SER A 145 -5.45 16.01 11.17
CA SER A 145 -6.27 16.46 10.05
C SER A 145 -5.68 16.09 8.68
N PRO A 146 -5.33 14.82 8.44
CA PRO A 146 -4.80 14.39 7.16
C PRO A 146 -5.86 14.51 6.06
N GLU A 147 -5.41 14.65 4.82
CA GLU A 147 -6.26 14.51 3.64
C GLU A 147 -6.12 13.07 3.13
N ILE A 148 -7.26 12.38 2.97
CA ILE A 148 -7.31 11.00 2.49
C ILE A 148 -7.48 11.03 0.98
N VAL A 149 -6.57 10.41 0.26
CA VAL A 149 -6.47 10.43 -1.21
C VAL A 149 -6.17 9.06 -1.77
N THR A 150 -6.42 8.87 -3.05
CA THR A 150 -5.93 7.73 -3.85
C THR A 150 -4.79 8.17 -4.77
N ASP A 151 -4.96 8.03 -6.06
CA ASP A 151 -3.94 8.38 -7.07
C ASP A 151 -3.66 9.88 -7.16
N GLU A 152 -4.53 10.73 -6.58
CA GLU A 152 -4.32 12.18 -6.49
C GLU A 152 -3.04 12.56 -5.74
N ILE A 153 -2.53 11.67 -4.89
CA ILE A 153 -1.26 11.89 -4.18
C ILE A 153 -0.10 12.08 -5.16
N ILE A 154 -0.12 11.44 -6.31
CA ILE A 154 0.94 11.48 -7.32
C ILE A 154 1.14 12.93 -7.78
N ASP A 155 0.09 13.53 -8.35
CA ASP A 155 0.14 14.90 -8.85
C ASP A 155 0.34 15.93 -7.71
N ASN A 156 -0.30 15.67 -6.58
CA ASN A 156 -0.24 16.58 -5.43
C ASN A 156 1.16 16.63 -4.82
N MET A 157 1.85 15.49 -4.70
CA MET A 157 3.22 15.46 -4.19
C MET A 157 4.23 15.95 -5.22
N ALA A 158 4.04 15.69 -6.52
CA ALA A 158 4.86 16.29 -7.57
C ALA A 158 4.83 17.84 -7.51
N GLN A 159 3.71 18.42 -7.10
CA GLN A 159 3.56 19.86 -6.88
C GLN A 159 3.92 20.33 -5.46
N ALA A 160 4.46 19.45 -4.61
CA ALA A 160 4.84 19.73 -3.21
C ALA A 160 3.71 20.40 -2.38
N ARG A 161 2.45 20.00 -2.62
CA ARG A 161 1.29 20.63 -1.97
C ARG A 161 1.25 20.37 -0.47
N LYS A 162 1.76 19.19 -0.02
CA LYS A 162 1.88 18.86 1.41
C LYS A 162 3.29 18.39 1.77
N ALA A 163 3.57 18.31 3.06
CA ALA A 163 4.89 17.95 3.56
C ALA A 163 5.21 16.47 3.36
N LEU A 164 4.24 15.58 3.61
CA LEU A 164 4.48 14.13 3.54
C LEU A 164 3.19 13.36 3.25
N GLY A 165 3.37 12.12 2.78
CA GLY A 165 2.27 11.20 2.51
C GLY A 165 2.73 9.75 2.43
N LEU A 166 1.76 8.84 2.42
CA LEU A 166 1.96 7.41 2.23
C LEU A 166 1.76 7.08 0.74
N ILE A 167 2.74 6.43 0.08
CA ILE A 167 2.70 6.17 -1.36
C ILE A 167 3.39 4.85 -1.71
N TYR A 168 3.05 4.28 -2.86
CA TYR A 168 3.75 3.13 -3.44
C TYR A 168 5.08 3.53 -4.10
N SER A 169 6.07 2.65 -4.03
CA SER A 169 7.43 2.90 -4.54
C SER A 169 7.50 3.25 -6.03
N GLY A 170 6.63 2.66 -6.84
CA GLY A 170 6.54 2.97 -8.28
C GLY A 170 6.12 4.41 -8.52
N ASP A 171 5.05 4.84 -7.85
CA ASP A 171 4.52 6.20 -7.93
C ASP A 171 5.50 7.22 -7.34
N ALA A 172 6.15 6.86 -6.22
CA ALA A 172 7.20 7.69 -5.62
C ALA A 172 8.36 7.95 -6.60
N THR A 173 8.76 6.93 -7.36
CA THR A 173 9.82 7.08 -8.39
C THR A 173 9.39 8.08 -9.46
N TYR A 174 8.15 8.01 -9.91
CA TYR A 174 7.61 8.99 -10.86
C TYR A 174 7.58 10.40 -10.27
N VAL A 175 7.03 10.56 -9.06
CA VAL A 175 6.95 11.87 -8.38
C VAL A 175 8.34 12.50 -8.21
N MET A 176 9.35 11.70 -7.83
CA MET A 176 10.73 12.17 -7.71
C MET A 176 11.35 12.56 -9.05
N SER A 177 10.91 11.97 -10.17
CA SER A 177 11.36 12.39 -11.51
C SER A 177 10.77 13.73 -11.95
N GLU A 178 9.57 14.07 -11.46
CA GLU A 178 8.88 15.33 -11.75
C GLU A 178 9.36 16.48 -10.84
N ASN A 179 9.85 16.16 -9.63
CA ASN A 179 10.28 17.17 -8.64
C ASN A 179 11.46 16.68 -7.80
N GLU A 180 12.63 17.28 -8.01
CA GLU A 180 13.89 16.96 -7.31
C GLU A 180 13.85 17.20 -5.80
N ASN A 181 12.91 18.06 -5.33
CA ASN A 181 12.72 18.32 -3.91
C ASN A 181 11.92 17.24 -3.20
N ILE A 182 11.40 16.26 -3.92
CA ILE A 182 10.71 15.14 -3.31
C ILE A 182 11.69 14.01 -2.99
N GLY A 183 11.45 13.35 -1.86
CA GLY A 183 12.15 12.14 -1.41
C GLY A 183 11.17 11.03 -1.05
N TYR A 184 11.71 9.80 -0.98
CA TYR A 184 10.96 8.60 -0.60
C TYR A 184 11.78 7.76 0.38
#